data_f89b17c186f65f3b491d5d9621e6bc52
#
_entry.id   f89b17c186f65f3b491d5d9621e6bc52
#
_cell.length_a   1.000
_cell.length_b   1.000
_cell.length_c   1.000
_cell.angle_alpha   90.00
_cell.angle_beta   90.00
_cell.angle_gamma   90.00
#
_symmetry.space_group_name_H-M   'P 1'
#
loop_
_entity.id
_entity.type
_entity.pdbx_description
1 polymer ?
#
loop_
_entity_poly.entity_id
_entity_poly.type
_entity_poly.pdbx_seq_one_letter_code
_entity_poly.pdbx_strand_id
1 'polypeptide(L)'
;MYARKNYAKEKLMRGEKIMGVEMWLKDPRCVELMGFAGFDFVHIEHEHVGRNWDNVENIIRTAEIFDMSVVYRTEQCFGDEPPVNEIIKAIICGANMIMVPSVPNAEAAKKIVQAAKYPPLGKRGMSTCDRSFPEIWPRPGGTLNVKQAAKEVNEETMLW
;
A
#
# COMPACT_ATOMS: atom_id res chain seq x y z
N MET A 1 5.72 0.45 -16.89
CA MET A 1 4.75 0.44 -15.78
C MET A 1 5.08 1.60 -14.87
N TYR A 2 4.09 2.39 -14.46
CA TYR A 2 4.26 3.56 -13.59
C TYR A 2 4.05 3.22 -12.12
N ALA A 3 3.16 2.26 -11.83
CA ALA A 3 2.88 1.82 -10.47
C ALA A 3 3.88 0.78 -10.00
N ARG A 4 4.07 0.71 -8.67
CA ARG A 4 4.77 -0.40 -8.06
C ARG A 4 3.93 -1.67 -8.19
N LYS A 5 4.56 -2.74 -8.66
CA LYS A 5 3.92 -4.04 -8.79
C LYS A 5 3.57 -4.63 -7.43
N ASN A 6 2.36 -5.18 -7.32
CA ASN A 6 1.91 -5.92 -6.14
C ASN A 6 2.08 -7.42 -6.40
N TYR A 7 3.26 -7.93 -6.07
CA TYR A 7 3.61 -9.34 -6.31
C TYR A 7 2.73 -10.32 -5.52
N ALA A 8 2.34 -9.96 -4.31
CA ALA A 8 1.42 -10.79 -3.51
C ALA A 8 0.04 -10.87 -4.18
N LYS A 9 -0.50 -9.74 -4.66
CA LYS A 9 -1.75 -9.73 -5.43
C LYS A 9 -1.65 -10.58 -6.69
N GLU A 10 -0.56 -10.48 -7.42
CA GLU A 10 -0.34 -11.27 -8.63
C GLU A 10 -0.39 -12.79 -8.34
N LYS A 11 0.27 -13.24 -7.26
CA LYS A 11 0.19 -14.63 -6.81
C LYS A 11 -1.23 -15.05 -6.47
N LEU A 12 -1.95 -14.23 -5.70
CA LEU A 12 -3.36 -14.49 -5.35
C LEU A 12 -4.25 -14.61 -6.59
N MET A 13 -4.05 -13.76 -7.60
CA MET A 13 -4.82 -13.82 -8.85
C MET A 13 -4.55 -15.09 -9.66
N ARG A 14 -3.40 -15.74 -9.47
CA ARG A 14 -3.09 -17.06 -10.03
C ARG A 14 -3.59 -18.23 -9.17
N GLY A 15 -4.27 -17.94 -8.04
CA GLY A 15 -4.73 -18.95 -7.08
C GLY A 15 -3.61 -19.51 -6.19
N GLU A 16 -2.46 -18.87 -6.14
CA GLU A 16 -1.33 -19.25 -5.30
C GLU A 16 -1.52 -18.76 -3.87
N LYS A 17 -0.91 -19.48 -2.93
CA LYS A 17 -0.83 -19.01 -1.54
C LYS A 17 0.25 -17.95 -1.40
N ILE A 18 0.01 -16.98 -0.54
CA ILE A 18 0.99 -16.00 -0.12
C ILE A 18 1.30 -16.15 1.37
N MET A 19 2.53 -15.87 1.76
CA MET A 19 2.98 -15.94 3.14
C MET A 19 3.64 -14.62 3.54
N GLY A 20 3.25 -14.09 4.68
CA GLY A 20 3.81 -12.85 5.20
C GLY A 20 3.90 -12.86 6.72
N VAL A 21 4.51 -11.84 7.26
CA VAL A 21 4.70 -11.67 8.71
C VAL A 21 4.14 -10.34 9.16
N GLU A 22 3.35 -10.38 10.22
CA GLU A 22 2.90 -9.19 10.94
C GLU A 22 4.05 -8.63 11.75
N MET A 23 4.36 -7.37 11.51
CA MET A 23 5.54 -6.72 12.07
C MET A 23 5.17 -5.77 13.21
N TRP A 24 5.44 -6.20 14.44
CA TRP A 24 5.32 -5.38 15.65
C TRP A 24 6.60 -4.60 15.94
N LEU A 25 7.75 -5.10 15.52
CA LEU A 25 9.04 -4.44 15.67
C LEU A 25 9.17 -3.29 14.65
N LYS A 26 9.97 -2.30 15.00
CA LYS A 26 10.17 -1.10 14.16
C LYS A 26 11.49 -1.11 13.39
N ASP A 27 12.29 -2.15 13.53
CA ASP A 27 13.62 -2.25 12.91
C ASP A 27 13.49 -2.81 11.48
N PRO A 28 13.89 -2.05 10.43
CA PRO A 28 13.87 -2.52 9.06
C PRO A 28 14.69 -3.77 8.79
N ARG A 29 15.70 -4.08 9.63
CA ARG A 29 16.47 -5.33 9.51
C ARG A 29 15.62 -6.59 9.66
N CYS A 30 14.50 -6.49 10.39
CA CYS A 30 13.53 -7.59 10.44
C CYS A 30 12.92 -7.85 9.05
N VAL A 31 12.70 -6.81 8.27
CA VAL A 31 12.18 -6.92 6.89
C VAL A 31 13.21 -7.53 5.96
N GLU A 32 14.49 -7.20 6.12
CA GLU A 32 15.58 -7.85 5.37
C GLU A 32 15.61 -9.36 5.64
N LEU A 33 15.47 -9.77 6.92
CA LEU A 33 15.41 -11.19 7.28
C LEU A 33 14.19 -11.89 6.68
N MET A 34 13.04 -11.23 6.65
CA MET A 34 11.83 -11.73 5.98
C MET A 34 12.05 -11.91 4.48
N GLY A 35 12.69 -10.91 3.84
CA GLY A 35 13.03 -10.97 2.41
C GLY A 35 13.97 -12.12 2.09
N PHE A 36 15.04 -12.31 2.86
CA PHE A 36 15.95 -13.45 2.71
C PHE A 36 15.27 -14.80 2.96
N ALA A 37 14.28 -14.84 3.85
CA ALA A 37 13.49 -16.04 4.11
C ALA A 37 12.44 -16.34 3.02
N GLY A 38 12.24 -15.44 2.06
CA GLY A 38 11.33 -15.62 0.92
C GLY A 38 9.87 -15.35 1.21
N PHE A 39 9.54 -14.49 2.18
CA PHE A 39 8.17 -14.05 2.41
C PHE A 39 7.66 -13.17 1.27
N ASP A 40 6.36 -13.27 0.99
CA ASP A 40 5.70 -12.55 -0.11
C ASP A 40 5.30 -11.11 0.28
N PHE A 41 5.06 -10.90 1.56
CA PHE A 41 4.68 -9.57 2.06
C PHE A 41 5.09 -9.36 3.51
N VAL A 42 5.26 -8.10 3.88
CA VAL A 42 5.32 -7.64 5.25
C VAL A 42 4.02 -6.95 5.63
N HIS A 43 3.49 -7.24 6.81
CA HIS A 43 2.31 -6.59 7.36
C HIS A 43 2.75 -5.57 8.42
N ILE A 44 2.62 -4.29 8.10
CA ILE A 44 2.88 -3.19 9.03
C ILE A 44 1.65 -3.00 9.90
N GLU A 45 1.77 -3.37 11.16
CA GLU A 45 0.75 -3.16 12.18
C GLU A 45 0.81 -1.70 12.68
N HIS A 46 -0.26 -0.94 12.52
CA HIS A 46 -0.36 0.43 13.02
C HIS A 46 -1.57 0.66 13.93
N GLU A 47 -2.57 -0.22 13.91
CA GLU A 47 -3.71 -0.13 14.81
C GLU A 47 -3.28 -0.24 16.28
N HIS A 48 -2.36 -1.15 16.58
CA HIS A 48 -1.93 -1.45 17.94
C HIS A 48 -0.47 -1.10 18.22
N VAL A 49 0.27 -0.61 17.22
CA VAL A 49 1.68 -0.25 17.34
C VAL A 49 1.91 1.18 16.90
N GLY A 50 2.20 2.06 17.85
CA GLY A 50 2.54 3.46 17.53
C GLY A 50 3.80 3.54 16.67
N ARG A 51 3.66 4.07 15.45
CA ARG A 51 4.75 4.30 14.49
C ARG A 51 4.69 5.72 13.97
N ASN A 52 5.83 6.26 13.57
CA ASN A 52 5.86 7.47 12.75
C ASN A 52 5.97 7.11 11.26
N TRP A 53 5.65 8.06 10.39
CA TRP A 53 5.64 7.84 8.95
C TRP A 53 7.04 7.60 8.37
N ASP A 54 8.09 8.15 8.96
CA ASP A 54 9.47 7.89 8.55
C ASP A 54 9.83 6.41 8.73
N ASN A 55 9.39 5.81 9.85
CA ASN A 55 9.58 4.39 10.09
C ASN A 55 8.79 3.53 9.09
N VAL A 56 7.51 3.87 8.84
CA VAL A 56 6.65 3.19 7.87
C VAL A 56 7.30 3.22 6.49
N GLU A 57 7.73 4.40 6.03
CA GLU A 57 8.35 4.56 4.72
C GLU A 57 9.67 3.80 4.60
N ASN A 58 10.47 3.75 5.67
CA ASN A 58 11.72 2.99 5.67
C ASN A 58 11.49 1.47 5.61
N ILE A 59 10.49 0.95 6.33
CA ILE A 59 10.06 -0.45 6.22
C ILE A 59 9.62 -0.78 4.80
N ILE A 60 8.82 0.10 4.19
CA ILE A 60 8.36 -0.09 2.81
C ILE A 60 9.55 -0.12 1.84
N ARG A 61 10.49 0.82 1.95
CA ARG A 61 11.71 0.84 1.12
C ARG A 61 12.51 -0.44 1.25
N THR A 62 12.61 -0.98 2.46
CA THR A 62 13.31 -2.24 2.67
C THR A 62 12.59 -3.42 2.04
N ALA A 63 11.26 -3.49 2.15
CA ALA A 63 10.46 -4.53 1.51
C ALA A 63 10.61 -4.52 -0.02
N GLU A 64 10.74 -3.33 -0.61
CA GLU A 64 10.93 -3.13 -2.05
C GLU A 64 12.19 -3.78 -2.61
N ILE A 65 13.26 -3.84 -1.81
CA ILE A 65 14.55 -4.45 -2.23
C ILE A 65 14.37 -5.94 -2.51
N PHE A 66 13.38 -6.57 -1.88
CA PHE A 66 13.10 -8.00 -1.98
C PHE A 66 11.82 -8.32 -2.77
N ASP A 67 11.28 -7.38 -3.51
CA ASP A 67 10.02 -7.53 -4.25
C ASP A 67 8.83 -7.96 -3.35
N MET A 68 8.92 -7.70 -2.04
CA MET A 68 7.81 -7.96 -1.11
C MET A 68 6.73 -6.90 -1.24
N SER A 69 5.48 -7.33 -1.25
CA SER A 69 4.35 -6.42 -1.11
C SER A 69 4.21 -5.94 0.34
N VAL A 70 3.52 -4.83 0.53
CA VAL A 70 3.34 -4.26 1.87
C VAL A 70 1.87 -4.12 2.19
N VAL A 71 1.42 -4.85 3.22
CA VAL A 71 0.14 -4.62 3.88
C VAL A 71 0.35 -3.55 4.94
N TYR A 72 -0.45 -2.50 4.90
CA TYR A 72 -0.52 -1.51 5.97
C TYR A 72 -1.89 -1.61 6.64
N ARG A 73 -1.90 -1.99 7.91
CA ARG A 73 -3.11 -2.01 8.73
C ARG A 73 -3.29 -0.65 9.38
N THR A 74 -4.41 -0.01 9.07
CA THR A 74 -4.77 1.31 9.59
C THR A 74 -5.40 1.19 10.99
N GLU A 75 -5.65 2.34 11.62
CA GLU A 75 -6.62 2.40 12.71
C GLU A 75 -7.99 1.89 12.23
N GLN A 76 -8.82 1.47 13.18
CA GLN A 76 -10.17 0.98 12.89
C GLN A 76 -11.11 2.09 12.41
N CYS A 77 -12.22 1.72 11.79
CA CYS A 77 -13.31 2.64 11.53
C CYS A 77 -13.89 3.16 12.87
N PHE A 78 -14.20 4.46 12.92
CA PHE A 78 -14.95 5.05 14.01
C PHE A 78 -16.41 5.23 13.55
N GLY A 79 -17.29 4.33 13.95
CA GLY A 79 -18.61 4.21 13.34
C GLY A 79 -18.48 3.95 11.83
N ASP A 80 -19.17 4.72 11.01
CA ASP A 80 -19.14 4.61 9.55
C ASP A 80 -17.98 5.40 8.88
N GLU A 81 -17.09 6.01 9.70
CA GLU A 81 -15.99 6.82 9.19
C GLU A 81 -14.67 6.04 9.22
N PRO A 82 -14.11 5.69 8.05
CA PRO A 82 -12.78 5.10 7.97
C PRO A 82 -11.68 6.15 8.19
N PRO A 83 -10.46 5.74 8.54
CA PRO A 83 -9.31 6.64 8.72
C PRO A 83 -8.76 7.11 7.36
N VAL A 84 -9.51 7.95 6.65
CA VAL A 84 -9.25 8.40 5.26
C VAL A 84 -7.84 8.95 5.09
N ASN A 85 -7.40 9.83 5.99
CA ASN A 85 -6.08 10.45 5.89
C ASN A 85 -4.94 9.44 6.03
N GLU A 86 -5.14 8.45 6.88
CA GLU A 86 -4.16 7.39 7.09
C GLU A 86 -4.07 6.45 5.89
N ILE A 87 -5.22 6.05 5.32
CA ILE A 87 -5.29 5.27 4.08
C ILE A 87 -4.50 5.96 2.96
N ILE A 88 -4.77 7.25 2.75
CA ILE A 88 -4.09 8.05 1.72
C ILE A 88 -2.59 8.12 2.00
N LYS A 89 -2.19 8.40 3.25
CA LYS A 89 -0.79 8.53 3.64
C LYS A 89 -0.02 7.23 3.47
N ALA A 90 -0.60 6.09 3.87
CA ALA A 90 0.03 4.78 3.70
C ALA A 90 0.33 4.48 2.22
N ILE A 91 -0.61 4.78 1.32
CA ILE A 91 -0.41 4.60 -0.11
C ILE A 91 0.65 5.58 -0.65
N ILE A 92 0.64 6.84 -0.19
CA ILE A 92 1.68 7.82 -0.54
C ILE A 92 3.07 7.33 -0.12
N CYS A 93 3.20 6.69 1.04
CA CYS A 93 4.46 6.08 1.49
C CYS A 93 4.87 4.85 0.68
N GLY A 94 3.98 4.29 -0.14
CA GLY A 94 4.26 3.17 -1.05
C GLY A 94 3.62 1.83 -0.66
N ALA A 95 2.77 1.79 0.38
CA ALA A 95 2.01 0.57 0.66
C ALA A 95 1.05 0.26 -0.50
N ASN A 96 1.04 -0.98 -0.94
CA ASN A 96 0.21 -1.43 -2.07
C ASN A 96 -0.95 -2.36 -1.64
N MET A 97 -1.03 -2.70 -0.37
CA MET A 97 -2.17 -3.39 0.25
C MET A 97 -2.57 -2.65 1.52
N ILE A 98 -3.84 -2.26 1.62
CA ILE A 98 -4.38 -1.53 2.76
C ILE A 98 -5.42 -2.41 3.45
N MET A 99 -5.21 -2.65 4.74
CA MET A 99 -6.14 -3.35 5.61
C MET A 99 -6.80 -2.35 6.54
N VAL A 100 -8.12 -2.25 6.48
CA VAL A 100 -8.90 -1.41 7.39
C VAL A 100 -9.72 -2.31 8.32
N PRO A 101 -9.42 -2.32 9.62
CA PRO A 101 -10.15 -3.18 10.54
C PRO A 101 -11.53 -2.63 10.89
N SER A 102 -12.40 -3.51 11.39
CA SER A 102 -13.72 -3.16 11.94
C SER A 102 -14.62 -2.37 10.98
N VAL A 103 -14.63 -2.73 9.70
CA VAL A 103 -15.52 -2.11 8.70
C VAL A 103 -16.97 -2.53 8.97
N PRO A 104 -17.85 -1.60 9.40
CA PRO A 104 -19.17 -2.00 9.92
C PRO A 104 -20.19 -2.32 8.83
N ASN A 105 -20.07 -1.74 7.65
CA ASN A 105 -21.07 -1.85 6.59
C ASN A 105 -20.52 -1.48 5.20
N ALA A 106 -21.37 -1.63 4.19
CA ALA A 106 -21.04 -1.33 2.80
C ALA A 106 -20.75 0.15 2.53
N GLU A 107 -21.33 1.06 3.32
CA GLU A 107 -21.10 2.50 3.14
C GLU A 107 -19.69 2.89 3.58
N ALA A 108 -19.23 2.39 4.72
CA ALA A 108 -17.85 2.54 5.17
C ALA A 108 -16.86 1.92 4.15
N ALA A 109 -17.17 0.74 3.63
CA ALA A 109 -16.35 0.10 2.58
C ALA A 109 -16.25 0.97 1.32
N LYS A 110 -17.34 1.59 0.88
CA LYS A 110 -17.32 2.54 -0.26
C LYS A 110 -16.44 3.75 0.02
N LYS A 111 -16.49 4.31 1.23
CA LYS A 111 -15.64 5.43 1.62
C LYS A 111 -14.15 5.05 1.59
N ILE A 112 -13.81 3.83 2.02
CA ILE A 112 -12.45 3.28 1.92
C ILE A 112 -11.98 3.22 0.46
N VAL A 113 -12.80 2.67 -0.42
CA VAL A 113 -12.50 2.63 -1.86
C VAL A 113 -12.30 4.04 -2.43
N GLN A 114 -13.19 4.98 -2.07
CA GLN A 114 -13.07 6.37 -2.52
C GLN A 114 -11.79 7.05 -2.04
N ALA A 115 -11.33 6.74 -0.82
CA ALA A 115 -10.09 7.27 -0.28
C ALA A 115 -8.84 6.66 -0.94
N ALA A 116 -8.88 5.36 -1.23
CA ALA A 116 -7.71 4.63 -1.72
C ALA A 116 -7.48 4.76 -3.24
N LYS A 117 -8.55 4.90 -4.02
CA LYS A 117 -8.49 4.84 -5.49
C LYS A 117 -8.55 6.22 -6.14
N TYR A 118 -7.87 6.36 -7.27
CA TYR A 118 -8.01 7.52 -8.16
C TYR A 118 -9.32 7.46 -8.96
N PRO A 119 -9.80 8.60 -9.47
CA PRO A 119 -10.92 8.61 -10.42
C PRO A 119 -10.66 7.67 -11.62
N PRO A 120 -11.66 6.98 -12.17
CA PRO A 120 -13.09 7.10 -11.80
C PRO A 120 -13.53 6.19 -10.63
N LEU A 121 -12.64 5.33 -10.09
CA LEU A 121 -12.97 4.36 -9.05
C LEU A 121 -13.08 4.99 -7.67
N GLY A 122 -12.40 6.09 -7.43
CA GLY A 122 -12.36 6.78 -6.16
C GLY A 122 -12.20 8.29 -6.33
N LYS A 123 -11.80 8.95 -5.23
CA LYS A 123 -11.65 10.41 -5.13
C LYS A 123 -10.28 10.83 -4.62
N ARG A 124 -9.30 9.90 -4.56
CA ARG A 124 -7.96 10.23 -4.06
C ARG A 124 -7.34 11.34 -4.90
N GLY A 125 -6.79 12.36 -4.22
CA GLY A 125 -5.99 13.40 -4.87
C GLY A 125 -4.69 12.85 -5.39
N MET A 126 -4.19 13.36 -6.52
CA MET A 126 -2.96 12.89 -7.14
C MET A 126 -1.82 13.86 -6.83
N SER A 127 -0.70 13.32 -6.38
CA SER A 127 0.61 13.96 -6.39
C SER A 127 1.53 13.15 -7.28
N THR A 128 2.31 13.82 -8.13
CA THR A 128 3.27 13.15 -8.99
C THR A 128 4.61 12.86 -8.30
N CYS A 129 4.73 13.24 -7.02
CA CYS A 129 5.94 13.08 -6.23
C CYS A 129 5.78 12.06 -5.09
N ASP A 130 4.70 11.27 -5.07
CA ASP A 130 4.51 10.26 -4.06
C ASP A 130 5.08 8.89 -4.48
N ARG A 131 5.29 8.01 -3.52
CA ARG A 131 5.91 6.70 -3.75
C ARG A 131 4.99 5.66 -4.36
N SER A 132 3.71 5.96 -4.53
CA SER A 132 2.82 5.08 -5.32
C SER A 132 3.15 5.08 -6.80
N PHE A 133 3.97 6.05 -7.23
CA PHE A 133 4.45 6.20 -8.60
C PHE A 133 5.98 6.20 -8.67
N PRO A 134 6.66 5.10 -8.40
CA PRO A 134 8.13 5.07 -8.32
C PRO A 134 8.84 5.42 -9.64
N GLU A 135 8.15 5.31 -10.77
CA GLU A 135 8.71 5.55 -12.11
C GLU A 135 8.28 6.89 -12.73
N ILE A 136 7.58 7.75 -11.97
CA ILE A 136 7.15 9.07 -12.47
C ILE A 136 8.28 10.08 -12.58
N TRP A 137 9.34 9.94 -11.79
CA TRP A 137 10.50 10.77 -11.98
C TRP A 137 11.00 10.53 -13.41
N PRO A 138 10.87 11.52 -14.31
CA PRO A 138 11.13 11.28 -15.71
C PRO A 138 12.58 10.81 -15.85
N ARG A 139 12.75 9.60 -16.34
CA ARG A 139 14.00 9.30 -17.02
C ARG A 139 14.18 10.39 -18.07
N PRO A 140 15.38 10.95 -18.27
CA PRO A 140 15.59 11.98 -19.26
C PRO A 140 14.92 11.57 -20.59
N GLY A 141 13.97 12.40 -21.09
CA GLY A 141 13.21 12.11 -22.31
C GLY A 141 11.90 11.33 -22.16
N GLY A 142 11.50 10.93 -20.93
CA GLY A 142 10.21 10.26 -20.67
C GLY A 142 9.04 11.25 -20.55
N THR A 143 7.90 10.91 -21.14
CA THR A 143 6.63 11.62 -20.96
C THR A 143 5.76 10.85 -19.99
N LEU A 144 5.24 11.53 -18.96
CA LEU A 144 4.32 10.96 -18.01
C LEU A 144 2.91 10.90 -18.61
N ASN A 145 2.35 9.71 -18.75
CA ASN A 145 0.92 9.53 -18.98
C ASN A 145 0.18 9.38 -17.65
N VAL A 146 -0.32 10.49 -17.12
CA VAL A 146 -1.00 10.57 -15.82
C VAL A 146 -2.22 9.64 -15.73
N LYS A 147 -2.99 9.53 -16.82
CA LYS A 147 -4.18 8.64 -16.85
C LYS A 147 -3.77 7.17 -16.75
N GLN A 148 -2.76 6.78 -17.49
CA GLN A 148 -2.22 5.42 -17.44
C GLN A 148 -1.62 5.11 -16.05
N ALA A 149 -0.87 6.05 -15.49
CA ALA A 149 -0.30 5.91 -14.16
C ALA A 149 -1.37 5.74 -13.07
N ALA A 150 -2.43 6.56 -13.11
CA ALA A 150 -3.57 6.42 -12.18
C ALA A 150 -4.27 5.06 -12.30
N LYS A 151 -4.46 4.59 -13.54
CA LYS A 151 -5.05 3.27 -13.80
C LYS A 151 -4.19 2.16 -13.20
N GLU A 152 -2.90 2.15 -13.46
CA GLU A 152 -1.97 1.14 -12.95
C GLU A 152 -1.92 1.14 -11.41
N VAL A 153 -1.85 2.31 -10.77
CA VAL A 153 -1.89 2.39 -9.29
C VAL A 153 -3.22 1.86 -8.75
N ASN A 154 -4.34 2.16 -9.39
CA ASN A 154 -5.62 1.60 -9.00
C ASN A 154 -5.64 0.08 -9.12
N GLU A 155 -5.05 -0.47 -10.17
CA GLU A 155 -4.95 -1.91 -10.38
C GLU A 155 -4.05 -2.58 -9.36
N GLU A 156 -2.89 -2.00 -9.04
CA GLU A 156 -1.93 -2.58 -8.11
C GLU A 156 -2.33 -2.40 -6.63
N THR A 157 -3.12 -1.37 -6.29
CA THR A 157 -3.59 -1.17 -4.91
C THR A 157 -4.69 -2.16 -4.55
N MET A 158 -4.46 -2.97 -3.53
CA MET A 158 -5.42 -3.93 -2.97
C MET A 158 -5.99 -3.40 -1.66
N LEU A 159 -7.28 -3.61 -1.43
CA LEU A 159 -7.98 -3.31 -0.17
C LEU A 159 -8.37 -4.61 0.49
N TRP A 160 -8.14 -4.69 1.80
CA TRP A 160 -8.31 -5.91 2.57
C TRP A 160 -9.12 -5.70 3.85
#